data_b74880b90452b2b2dd54703f00adf67b
#
_entry.id   b74880b90452b2b2dd54703f00adf67b
#
_cell.length_a   1.000
_cell.length_b   1.000
_cell.length_c   1.000
_cell.angle_alpha   90.00
_cell.angle_beta   90.00
_cell.angle_gamma   90.00
#
_symmetry.space_group_name_H-M   'P 1'
#
loop_
_entity.id
_entity.type
_entity.pdbx_description
1 polymer ?
#
loop_
_entity_poly.entity_id
_entity_poly.type
_entity_poly.pdbx_seq_one_letter_code
_entity_poly.pdbx_strand_id
1 'polypeptide(L)'
;LRPSLSNEIDINHLDFSIEMETGTGKTYVYLKTIMEMQRQYGFKKFIIVVPSIPIKEGVFKSLQMTVDHFNEHYPEAIYNEKSFFVYDSSDLSSVRDFAINDRLQIMVINIQAFAKDIDESSSKTNRILLDYNDKLGYKPISLLQNTRPFVIVDEPQSTMSSPLQKKSIKNLNPLAVFRYSATHTEKINLMYKLDAVDAYNQQLVKQIEVASVMVDGAASSGAYIKLVSLQNRNGISAKVEIEVKARDGKAKRETKEIKQNTDLLQVTKLPQYADYFVKDIYVDQEYIEFTNGTEISLGHSIGAVDDLMIKRYQIRKTIEEHLDKEVRLNPKGIKVLSLFFIDTVKHYRVYDDEGNQQNGDYATIFEEEYKKLIKSRKYQSIFNEIKDLDSEVSQIHNGYFSIDKQSKVSNKKDKFEYFKDTSGSVKADEDTYSLIMKDKEKLLSFDSKLRFIFSHSALKEGWDNPN
;
A
#
# COMPACT_ATOMS: atom_id res chain seq x y z
N LEU A 1 -9.33 -0.51 32.82
CA LEU A 1 -10.59 -0.15 32.15
C LEU A 1 -10.86 -1.22 31.09
N ARG A 2 -11.96 -1.98 31.24
CA ARG A 2 -12.38 -2.90 30.18
C ARG A 2 -12.75 -2.08 28.95
N PRO A 3 -12.39 -2.51 27.72
CA PRO A 3 -12.81 -1.82 26.52
C PRO A 3 -14.33 -1.72 26.49
N SER A 4 -14.85 -0.61 25.97
CA SER A 4 -16.28 -0.39 25.77
C SER A 4 -16.77 -1.30 24.65
N LEU A 5 -17.15 -2.51 25.01
CA LEU A 5 -17.87 -3.44 24.12
C LEU A 5 -19.28 -2.91 23.89
N SER A 6 -19.92 -3.33 22.81
CA SER A 6 -21.35 -3.05 22.60
C SER A 6 -22.16 -3.62 23.76
N ASN A 7 -22.89 -2.75 24.47
CA ASN A 7 -23.69 -3.14 25.62
C ASN A 7 -24.89 -4.01 25.21
N GLU A 8 -25.38 -3.79 23.96
CA GLU A 8 -26.46 -4.56 23.37
C GLU A 8 -26.04 -5.02 21.98
N ILE A 9 -26.29 -6.29 21.69
CA ILE A 9 -26.07 -6.87 20.37
C ILE A 9 -27.36 -6.68 19.57
N ASP A 10 -27.25 -5.98 18.42
CA ASP A 10 -28.36 -5.92 17.47
C ASP A 10 -28.48 -7.28 16.76
N ILE A 11 -29.40 -8.10 17.23
CA ILE A 11 -29.68 -9.43 16.67
C ILE A 11 -30.30 -9.38 15.26
N ASN A 12 -30.79 -8.23 14.82
CA ASN A 12 -31.30 -8.07 13.47
C ASN A 12 -30.16 -7.91 12.46
N HIS A 13 -28.95 -7.58 12.94
CA HIS A 13 -27.74 -7.45 12.13
C HIS A 13 -26.69 -8.40 12.69
N LEU A 14 -26.62 -9.62 12.16
CA LEU A 14 -25.58 -10.61 12.52
C LEU A 14 -24.24 -10.22 11.89
N ASP A 15 -23.76 -9.06 12.26
CA ASP A 15 -22.53 -8.40 11.80
C ASP A 15 -21.75 -7.95 13.04
N PHE A 16 -20.53 -8.45 13.21
CA PHE A 16 -19.75 -8.34 14.45
C PHE A 16 -18.37 -7.76 14.15
N SER A 17 -17.94 -6.78 14.93
CA SER A 17 -16.62 -6.15 14.83
C SER A 17 -15.68 -6.69 15.90
N ILE A 18 -14.47 -7.04 15.47
CA ILE A 18 -13.35 -7.45 16.32
C ILE A 18 -12.18 -6.52 16.00
N GLU A 19 -11.81 -5.68 16.96
CA GLU A 19 -10.70 -4.75 16.82
C GLU A 19 -9.44 -5.34 17.41
N MET A 20 -8.43 -5.56 16.59
CA MET A 20 -7.14 -6.09 17.02
C MET A 20 -6.01 -5.38 16.26
N GLU A 21 -5.01 -4.92 17.00
CA GLU A 21 -3.85 -4.23 16.42
C GLU A 21 -3.08 -5.13 15.43
N THR A 22 -2.44 -4.50 14.46
CA THR A 22 -1.60 -5.21 13.48
C THR A 22 -0.46 -5.94 14.18
N GLY A 23 -0.18 -7.18 13.76
CA GLY A 23 0.86 -8.01 14.36
C GLY A 23 0.44 -8.75 15.64
N THR A 24 -0.81 -8.61 16.12
CA THR A 24 -1.32 -9.34 17.30
C THR A 24 -1.94 -10.70 16.99
N GLY A 25 -1.85 -11.16 15.73
CA GLY A 25 -2.35 -12.47 15.33
C GLY A 25 -3.80 -12.52 14.88
N LYS A 26 -4.35 -11.44 14.28
CA LYS A 26 -5.72 -11.41 13.74
C LYS A 26 -6.07 -12.65 12.91
N THR A 27 -5.19 -13.04 11.98
CA THR A 27 -5.38 -14.21 11.12
C THR A 27 -5.55 -15.48 11.94
N TYR A 28 -4.69 -15.71 12.91
CA TYR A 28 -4.81 -16.87 13.81
C TYR A 28 -6.14 -16.87 14.57
N VAL A 29 -6.55 -15.71 15.08
CA VAL A 29 -7.79 -15.59 15.87
C VAL A 29 -9.02 -15.92 15.03
N TYR A 30 -9.13 -15.42 13.79
CA TYR A 30 -10.30 -15.79 12.98
C TYR A 30 -10.24 -17.24 12.49
N LEU A 31 -9.06 -17.82 12.23
CA LEU A 31 -8.95 -19.25 11.95
C LEU A 31 -9.37 -20.09 13.15
N LYS A 32 -8.94 -19.74 14.36
CA LYS A 32 -9.40 -20.38 15.59
C LYS A 32 -10.92 -20.24 15.76
N THR A 33 -11.49 -19.07 15.44
CA THR A 33 -12.94 -18.85 15.45
C THR A 33 -13.65 -19.83 14.51
N ILE A 34 -13.13 -20.06 13.31
CA ILE A 34 -13.67 -21.06 12.37
C ILE A 34 -13.69 -22.46 13.03
N MET A 35 -12.56 -22.85 13.63
CA MET A 35 -12.45 -24.18 14.29
C MET A 35 -13.41 -24.32 15.47
N GLU A 36 -13.53 -23.28 16.29
CA GLU A 36 -14.49 -23.29 17.42
C GLU A 36 -15.96 -23.34 16.94
N MET A 37 -16.30 -22.58 15.88
CA MET A 37 -17.63 -22.61 15.29
C MET A 37 -17.97 -23.98 14.71
N GLN A 38 -17.01 -24.62 14.07
CA GLN A 38 -17.17 -25.98 13.56
C GLN A 38 -17.32 -26.96 14.71
N ARG A 39 -16.46 -26.93 15.73
CA ARG A 39 -16.47 -27.83 16.89
C ARG A 39 -17.75 -27.73 17.70
N GLN A 40 -18.17 -26.48 18.03
CA GLN A 40 -19.29 -26.27 18.98
C GLN A 40 -20.64 -26.36 18.29
N TYR A 41 -20.75 -25.95 17.01
CA TYR A 41 -22.03 -25.78 16.34
C TYR A 41 -22.15 -26.55 15.02
N GLY A 42 -21.07 -27.18 14.57
CA GLY A 42 -21.08 -27.98 13.35
C GLY A 42 -21.11 -27.14 12.05
N PHE A 43 -20.80 -25.84 12.11
CA PHE A 43 -20.73 -24.99 10.92
C PHE A 43 -19.53 -25.38 10.05
N LYS A 44 -19.74 -25.42 8.73
CA LYS A 44 -18.77 -25.98 7.79
C LYS A 44 -18.38 -25.06 6.64
N LYS A 45 -19.08 -23.95 6.41
CA LYS A 45 -18.91 -23.08 5.23
C LYS A 45 -18.47 -21.68 5.66
N PHE A 46 -17.23 -21.33 5.32
CA PHE A 46 -16.61 -20.06 5.67
C PHE A 46 -16.00 -19.40 4.43
N ILE A 47 -16.21 -18.11 4.28
CA ILE A 47 -15.61 -17.29 3.22
C ILE A 47 -14.79 -16.19 3.87
N ILE A 48 -13.50 -16.15 3.59
CA ILE A 48 -12.61 -15.07 4.02
C ILE A 48 -12.45 -14.09 2.87
N VAL A 49 -12.93 -12.87 3.07
CA VAL A 49 -12.86 -11.78 2.09
C VAL A 49 -11.71 -10.85 2.45
N VAL A 50 -10.81 -10.67 1.51
CA VAL A 50 -9.59 -9.87 1.69
C VAL A 50 -9.52 -8.70 0.71
N PRO A 51 -8.83 -7.59 1.06
CA PRO A 51 -8.78 -6.39 0.22
C PRO A 51 -7.83 -6.52 -0.97
N SER A 52 -6.77 -7.32 -0.84
CA SER A 52 -5.68 -7.35 -1.82
C SER A 52 -5.08 -8.74 -1.99
N ILE A 53 -4.31 -8.90 -3.06
CA ILE A 53 -3.64 -10.15 -3.40
C ILE A 53 -2.57 -10.53 -2.36
N PRO A 54 -1.74 -9.62 -1.82
CA PRO A 54 -0.77 -9.99 -0.77
C PRO A 54 -1.43 -10.53 0.48
N ILE A 55 -2.51 -9.90 0.92
CA ILE A 55 -3.25 -10.38 2.10
C ILE A 55 -3.87 -11.74 1.80
N LYS A 56 -4.39 -11.95 0.58
CA LYS A 56 -4.89 -13.25 0.12
C LYS A 56 -3.84 -14.36 0.24
N GLU A 57 -2.64 -14.11 -0.28
CA GLU A 57 -1.53 -15.07 -0.19
C GLU A 57 -1.05 -15.30 1.25
N GLY A 58 -0.97 -14.23 2.05
CA GLY A 58 -0.64 -14.32 3.47
C GLY A 58 -1.63 -15.15 4.26
N VAL A 59 -2.93 -14.95 4.05
CA VAL A 59 -4.00 -15.74 4.66
C VAL A 59 -3.90 -17.21 4.22
N PHE A 60 -3.71 -17.45 2.92
CA PHE A 60 -3.59 -18.82 2.39
C PHE A 60 -2.37 -19.55 2.96
N LYS A 61 -1.21 -18.88 3.05
CA LYS A 61 -0.02 -19.43 3.70
C LYS A 61 -0.28 -19.73 5.20
N SER A 62 -1.00 -18.86 5.90
CA SER A 62 -1.37 -19.08 7.29
C SER A 62 -2.28 -20.31 7.46
N LEU A 63 -3.23 -20.54 6.54
CA LEU A 63 -4.05 -21.73 6.50
C LEU A 63 -3.19 -23.00 6.35
N GLN A 64 -2.21 -23.00 5.45
CA GLN A 64 -1.29 -24.11 5.24
C GLN A 64 -0.40 -24.39 6.45
N MET A 65 0.23 -23.35 7.00
CA MET A 65 1.17 -23.48 8.13
C MET A 65 0.50 -23.93 9.43
N THR A 66 -0.79 -23.69 9.59
CA THR A 66 -1.53 -24.02 10.82
C THR A 66 -2.25 -25.37 10.77
N VAL A 67 -2.07 -26.15 9.70
CA VAL A 67 -2.74 -27.45 9.55
C VAL A 67 -2.44 -28.39 10.71
N ASP A 68 -1.17 -28.64 10.99
CA ASP A 68 -0.77 -29.56 12.06
C ASP A 68 -1.22 -29.05 13.43
N HIS A 69 -1.05 -27.75 13.68
CA HIS A 69 -1.46 -27.10 14.92
C HIS A 69 -2.96 -27.24 15.19
N PHE A 70 -3.80 -26.97 14.18
CA PHE A 70 -5.25 -27.09 14.37
C PHE A 70 -5.72 -28.54 14.41
N ASN A 71 -5.09 -29.48 13.73
CA ASN A 71 -5.41 -30.90 13.87
C ASN A 71 -5.07 -31.45 15.26
N GLU A 72 -4.00 -30.97 15.90
CA GLU A 72 -3.67 -31.34 17.28
C GLU A 72 -4.73 -30.83 18.25
N HIS A 73 -5.23 -29.62 18.06
CA HIS A 73 -6.18 -28.98 19.00
C HIS A 73 -7.66 -29.24 18.67
N TYR A 74 -7.97 -29.60 17.42
CA TYR A 74 -9.33 -29.83 16.90
C TYR A 74 -9.36 -31.08 16.00
N PRO A 75 -9.05 -32.27 16.54
CA PRO A 75 -8.92 -33.50 15.74
C PRO A 75 -10.22 -33.87 14.99
N GLU A 76 -11.37 -33.49 15.52
CA GLU A 76 -12.68 -33.71 14.93
C GLU A 76 -12.95 -32.85 13.70
N ALA A 77 -12.22 -31.74 13.49
CA ALA A 77 -12.42 -30.85 12.35
C ALA A 77 -11.92 -31.47 11.03
N ILE A 78 -11.00 -32.45 11.11
CA ILE A 78 -10.35 -33.07 9.94
C ILE A 78 -9.83 -31.98 8.98
N TYR A 79 -9.07 -31.06 9.55
CA TYR A 79 -8.52 -29.90 8.83
C TYR A 79 -7.29 -30.34 8.04
N ASN A 80 -7.33 -30.15 6.71
CA ASN A 80 -6.23 -30.51 5.81
C ASN A 80 -6.23 -29.60 4.57
N GLU A 81 -5.30 -29.81 3.66
CA GLU A 81 -5.17 -29.02 2.44
C GLU A 81 -6.42 -28.99 1.53
N LYS A 82 -7.33 -29.95 1.66
CA LYS A 82 -8.62 -29.97 0.95
C LYS A 82 -9.71 -29.18 1.68
N SER A 83 -9.43 -28.69 2.88
CA SER A 83 -10.38 -27.91 3.67
C SER A 83 -10.39 -26.43 3.30
N PHE A 84 -9.43 -25.96 2.48
CA PHE A 84 -9.35 -24.56 2.09
C PHE A 84 -8.81 -24.40 0.69
N PHE A 85 -9.23 -23.33 0.02
CA PHE A 85 -8.75 -22.98 -1.30
C PHE A 85 -8.87 -21.47 -1.55
N VAL A 86 -8.09 -21.00 -2.53
CA VAL A 86 -8.21 -19.62 -3.05
C VAL A 86 -9.17 -19.64 -4.24
N TYR A 87 -10.13 -18.72 -4.24
CA TYR A 87 -10.99 -18.54 -5.39
C TYR A 87 -10.18 -18.17 -6.64
N ASP A 88 -10.36 -18.95 -7.69
CA ASP A 88 -9.83 -18.69 -9.02
C ASP A 88 -11.00 -18.69 -10.03
N SER A 89 -11.10 -17.61 -10.80
CA SER A 89 -12.14 -17.47 -11.83
C SER A 89 -11.97 -18.47 -13.00
N SER A 90 -10.81 -19.06 -13.17
CA SER A 90 -10.55 -20.10 -14.18
C SER A 90 -11.00 -21.49 -13.74
N ASP A 91 -11.20 -21.70 -12.41
CA ASP A 91 -11.61 -23.00 -11.85
C ASP A 91 -12.88 -22.86 -10.97
N LEU A 92 -14.04 -22.93 -11.62
CA LEU A 92 -15.32 -22.93 -10.94
C LEU A 92 -15.69 -24.26 -10.27
N SER A 93 -14.91 -25.33 -10.52
CA SER A 93 -15.14 -26.63 -9.86
C SER A 93 -14.96 -26.53 -8.36
N SER A 94 -13.97 -25.75 -7.89
CA SER A 94 -13.72 -25.48 -6.47
C SER A 94 -14.91 -24.80 -5.78
N VAL A 95 -15.61 -23.90 -6.49
CA VAL A 95 -16.85 -23.23 -5.95
C VAL A 95 -17.99 -24.25 -5.82
N ARG A 96 -18.11 -25.16 -6.78
CA ARG A 96 -19.10 -26.23 -6.69
C ARG A 96 -18.78 -27.18 -5.54
N ASP A 97 -17.53 -27.60 -5.42
CA ASP A 97 -17.06 -28.51 -4.36
C ASP A 97 -17.26 -27.89 -2.99
N PHE A 98 -17.00 -26.58 -2.84
CA PHE A 98 -17.32 -25.80 -1.64
C PHE A 98 -18.80 -25.95 -1.25
N ALA A 99 -19.71 -25.86 -2.21
CA ALA A 99 -21.14 -25.90 -1.93
C ALA A 99 -21.65 -27.31 -1.56
N ILE A 100 -21.19 -28.35 -2.26
CA ILE A 100 -21.73 -29.72 -2.11
C ILE A 100 -21.02 -30.59 -1.08
N ASN A 101 -19.75 -30.26 -0.75
CA ASN A 101 -18.96 -31.03 0.20
C ASN A 101 -19.51 -30.86 1.62
N ASP A 102 -19.69 -31.94 2.35
CA ASP A 102 -20.21 -31.92 3.74
C ASP A 102 -19.11 -31.78 4.82
N ARG A 103 -17.89 -31.44 4.42
CA ARG A 103 -16.77 -31.19 5.32
C ARG A 103 -16.55 -29.69 5.53
N LEU A 104 -15.69 -29.36 6.50
CA LEU A 104 -15.19 -27.99 6.66
C LEU A 104 -14.60 -27.49 5.36
N GLN A 105 -15.06 -26.34 4.88
CA GLN A 105 -14.59 -25.67 3.67
C GLN A 105 -14.40 -24.19 3.94
N ILE A 106 -13.21 -23.68 3.62
CA ILE A 106 -12.81 -22.29 3.77
C ILE A 106 -12.39 -21.77 2.39
N MET A 107 -13.09 -20.78 1.88
CA MET A 107 -12.75 -20.11 0.62
C MET A 107 -12.12 -18.76 0.91
N VAL A 108 -10.94 -18.49 0.37
CA VAL A 108 -10.30 -17.16 0.42
C VAL A 108 -10.56 -16.43 -0.90
N ILE A 109 -11.16 -15.25 -0.85
CA ILE A 109 -11.55 -14.50 -2.04
C ILE A 109 -11.21 -13.02 -1.89
N ASN A 110 -10.70 -12.41 -2.97
CA ASN A 110 -10.51 -10.97 -3.02
C ASN A 110 -11.84 -10.26 -3.32
N ILE A 111 -12.12 -9.14 -2.63
CA ILE A 111 -13.34 -8.36 -2.82
C ILE A 111 -13.55 -7.94 -4.29
N GLN A 112 -12.51 -7.63 -5.04
CA GLN A 112 -12.60 -7.24 -6.45
C GLN A 112 -13.14 -8.35 -7.36
N ALA A 113 -13.07 -9.61 -6.95
CA ALA A 113 -13.58 -10.73 -7.74
C ALA A 113 -15.12 -10.71 -7.89
N PHE A 114 -15.84 -10.09 -6.93
CA PHE A 114 -17.29 -10.07 -6.92
C PHE A 114 -17.93 -8.73 -6.52
N ALA A 115 -17.15 -7.68 -6.23
CA ALA A 115 -17.64 -6.34 -5.92
C ALA A 115 -18.13 -5.61 -7.18
N LYS A 116 -19.23 -6.12 -7.76
CA LYS A 116 -19.86 -5.62 -8.98
C LYS A 116 -21.36 -5.68 -8.82
N ASP A 117 -22.10 -4.85 -9.57
CA ASP A 117 -23.55 -4.93 -9.53
C ASP A 117 -24.02 -6.22 -10.22
N ILE A 118 -24.88 -6.98 -9.54
CA ILE A 118 -25.44 -8.24 -10.08
C ILE A 118 -26.35 -7.96 -11.26
N ASP A 119 -26.96 -6.76 -11.28
CA ASP A 119 -27.99 -6.39 -12.26
C ASP A 119 -27.42 -5.68 -13.50
N GLU A 120 -26.14 -5.27 -13.50
CA GLU A 120 -25.52 -4.64 -14.66
C GLU A 120 -24.97 -5.67 -15.66
N SER A 121 -25.56 -5.70 -16.85
CA SER A 121 -25.15 -6.60 -17.95
C SER A 121 -23.99 -6.09 -18.81
N SER A 122 -23.41 -4.92 -18.53
CA SER A 122 -22.63 -4.15 -19.51
C SER A 122 -21.15 -3.97 -19.25
N SER A 123 -20.52 -4.64 -18.29
CA SER A 123 -19.09 -4.38 -18.03
C SER A 123 -18.16 -5.42 -18.67
N LYS A 124 -17.12 -4.93 -19.35
CA LYS A 124 -15.98 -5.72 -19.86
C LYS A 124 -15.10 -6.33 -18.74
N THR A 125 -15.54 -6.27 -17.50
CA THR A 125 -14.82 -6.77 -16.33
C THR A 125 -15.21 -8.21 -16.04
N ASN A 126 -14.27 -8.97 -15.49
CA ASN A 126 -14.48 -10.38 -15.13
C ASN A 126 -15.66 -10.53 -14.14
N ARG A 127 -16.76 -11.11 -14.59
CA ARG A 127 -18.01 -11.35 -13.84
C ARG A 127 -18.31 -12.84 -13.69
N ILE A 128 -17.32 -13.69 -13.86
CA ILE A 128 -17.47 -15.15 -13.93
C ILE A 128 -18.27 -15.71 -12.75
N LEU A 129 -18.11 -15.15 -11.55
CA LEU A 129 -18.87 -15.58 -10.37
C LEU A 129 -20.34 -15.13 -10.41
N LEU A 130 -20.65 -13.99 -11.04
CA LEU A 130 -21.95 -13.31 -11.00
C LEU A 130 -22.84 -13.61 -12.20
N ASP A 131 -22.23 -13.94 -13.35
CA ASP A 131 -22.96 -14.17 -14.59
C ASP A 131 -23.40 -15.64 -14.71
N TYR A 132 -24.45 -15.85 -15.51
CA TYR A 132 -24.92 -17.19 -15.82
C TYR A 132 -23.83 -17.97 -16.58
N ASN A 133 -23.59 -19.20 -16.15
CA ASN A 133 -22.63 -20.10 -16.77
C ASN A 133 -23.38 -21.22 -17.49
N ASP A 134 -23.33 -21.25 -18.83
CA ASP A 134 -24.04 -22.22 -19.66
C ASP A 134 -23.63 -23.68 -19.38
N LYS A 135 -22.36 -23.89 -19.01
CA LYS A 135 -21.87 -25.23 -18.67
C LYS A 135 -22.38 -25.75 -17.33
N LEU A 136 -22.60 -24.82 -16.37
CA LEU A 136 -23.11 -25.16 -15.05
C LEU A 136 -24.62 -25.12 -14.97
N GLY A 137 -25.29 -24.36 -15.84
CA GLY A 137 -26.73 -24.17 -15.83
C GLY A 137 -27.25 -23.18 -14.77
N TYR A 138 -26.36 -22.40 -14.14
CA TYR A 138 -26.71 -21.41 -13.10
C TYR A 138 -25.61 -20.35 -12.94
N LYS A 139 -25.89 -19.32 -12.12
CA LYS A 139 -24.89 -18.34 -11.69
C LYS A 139 -24.02 -18.96 -10.56
N PRO A 140 -22.70 -19.00 -10.67
CA PRO A 140 -21.85 -19.64 -9.64
C PRO A 140 -22.06 -19.06 -8.22
N ILE A 141 -22.34 -17.76 -8.10
CA ILE A 141 -22.63 -17.13 -6.80
C ILE A 141 -23.84 -17.77 -6.09
N SER A 142 -24.84 -18.30 -6.84
CA SER A 142 -26.01 -18.93 -6.24
C SER A 142 -25.67 -20.17 -5.43
N LEU A 143 -24.61 -20.88 -5.79
CA LEU A 143 -24.08 -21.99 -4.99
C LEU A 143 -23.63 -21.50 -3.61
N LEU A 144 -22.87 -20.41 -3.57
CA LEU A 144 -22.39 -19.80 -2.33
C LEU A 144 -23.55 -19.32 -1.46
N GLN A 145 -24.50 -18.61 -2.08
CA GLN A 145 -25.71 -18.09 -1.41
C GLN A 145 -26.52 -19.19 -0.73
N ASN A 146 -26.65 -20.35 -1.39
CA ASN A 146 -27.42 -21.50 -0.88
C ASN A 146 -26.74 -22.13 0.35
N THR A 147 -25.44 -22.00 0.50
CA THR A 147 -24.72 -22.51 1.68
C THR A 147 -24.92 -21.65 2.91
N ARG A 148 -25.38 -20.39 2.77
CA ARG A 148 -25.45 -19.41 3.85
C ARG A 148 -24.15 -19.36 4.69
N PRO A 149 -23.01 -19.00 4.08
CA PRO A 149 -21.72 -19.13 4.73
C PRO A 149 -21.55 -18.12 5.87
N PHE A 150 -20.67 -18.39 6.79
CA PHE A 150 -20.06 -17.34 7.62
C PHE A 150 -19.05 -16.57 6.78
N VAL A 151 -19.15 -15.24 6.79
CA VAL A 151 -18.22 -14.39 6.07
C VAL A 151 -17.30 -13.67 7.04
N ILE A 152 -16.01 -13.88 6.89
CA ILE A 152 -14.95 -13.15 7.60
C ILE A 152 -14.44 -12.08 6.68
N VAL A 153 -14.46 -10.83 7.14
CA VAL A 153 -13.97 -9.67 6.40
C VAL A 153 -12.69 -9.18 7.05
N ASP A 154 -11.58 -9.38 6.36
CA ASP A 154 -10.29 -8.86 6.80
C ASP A 154 -10.11 -7.43 6.28
N GLU A 155 -9.72 -6.51 7.14
CA GLU A 155 -9.55 -5.07 6.91
C GLU A 155 -10.79 -4.43 6.23
N PRO A 156 -11.95 -4.37 6.93
CA PRO A 156 -13.22 -3.88 6.36
C PRO A 156 -13.17 -2.42 5.86
N GLN A 157 -12.26 -1.58 6.35
CA GLN A 157 -12.06 -0.24 5.81
C GLN A 157 -11.58 -0.26 4.35
N SER A 158 -10.96 -1.34 3.89
CA SER A 158 -10.52 -1.55 2.50
C SER A 158 -11.47 -2.45 1.72
N THR A 159 -12.06 -3.48 2.36
CA THR A 159 -12.95 -4.46 1.71
C THR A 159 -14.41 -4.03 1.67
N MET A 160 -14.84 -3.09 2.52
CA MET A 160 -16.21 -2.58 2.63
C MET A 160 -16.26 -1.04 2.57
N SER A 161 -15.30 -0.41 1.90
CA SER A 161 -15.17 1.06 1.82
C SER A 161 -16.28 1.73 1.02
N SER A 162 -16.87 1.04 0.05
CA SER A 162 -17.92 1.56 -0.82
C SER A 162 -19.28 0.88 -0.59
N PRO A 163 -20.39 1.57 -0.92
CA PRO A 163 -21.74 0.95 -0.89
C PRO A 163 -21.82 -0.32 -1.73
N LEU A 164 -21.16 -0.36 -2.89
CA LEU A 164 -21.14 -1.52 -3.77
C LEU A 164 -20.46 -2.72 -3.11
N GLN A 165 -19.31 -2.53 -2.47
CA GLN A 165 -18.62 -3.59 -1.74
C GLN A 165 -19.45 -4.12 -0.57
N LYS A 166 -20.09 -3.23 0.21
CA LYS A 166 -21.03 -3.62 1.27
C LYS A 166 -22.20 -4.44 0.72
N LYS A 167 -22.79 -4.00 -0.40
CA LYS A 167 -23.86 -4.73 -1.10
C LYS A 167 -23.38 -6.11 -1.56
N SER A 168 -22.17 -6.19 -2.12
CA SER A 168 -21.60 -7.44 -2.63
C SER A 168 -21.37 -8.48 -1.55
N ILE A 169 -20.93 -8.09 -0.36
CA ILE A 169 -20.82 -9.01 0.80
C ILE A 169 -22.19 -9.51 1.23
N LYS A 170 -23.20 -8.63 1.30
CA LYS A 170 -24.60 -9.04 1.58
C LYS A 170 -25.13 -10.01 0.53
N ASN A 171 -24.73 -9.84 -0.74
CA ASN A 171 -25.13 -10.72 -1.84
C ASN A 171 -24.59 -12.16 -1.72
N LEU A 172 -23.61 -12.42 -0.89
CA LEU A 172 -23.18 -13.79 -0.53
C LEU A 172 -24.23 -14.50 0.36
N ASN A 173 -25.27 -13.80 0.81
CA ASN A 173 -26.30 -14.30 1.71
C ASN A 173 -25.72 -14.91 3.01
N PRO A 174 -24.82 -14.19 3.72
CA PRO A 174 -24.13 -14.74 4.87
C PRO A 174 -25.08 -15.04 6.02
N LEU A 175 -24.78 -16.08 6.79
CA LEU A 175 -25.45 -16.33 8.07
C LEU A 175 -25.04 -15.28 9.10
N ALA A 176 -23.76 -14.93 9.15
CA ALA A 176 -23.21 -13.82 9.92
C ALA A 176 -21.93 -13.29 9.27
N VAL A 177 -21.55 -12.06 9.62
CA VAL A 177 -20.33 -11.39 9.15
C VAL A 177 -19.44 -11.06 10.34
N PHE A 178 -18.19 -11.48 10.32
CA PHE A 178 -17.17 -11.13 11.31
C PHE A 178 -16.13 -10.18 10.66
N ARG A 179 -16.02 -8.98 11.20
CA ARG A 179 -15.11 -7.94 10.69
C ARG A 179 -13.88 -7.84 11.58
N TYR A 180 -12.72 -8.13 11.04
CA TYR A 180 -11.44 -8.04 11.74
C TYR A 180 -10.62 -6.87 11.23
N SER A 181 -10.24 -5.93 12.09
CA SER A 181 -9.40 -4.77 11.74
C SER A 181 -8.64 -4.23 12.94
N ALA A 182 -7.52 -3.57 12.69
CA ALA A 182 -6.88 -2.70 13.67
C ALA A 182 -7.59 -1.34 13.80
N THR A 183 -8.25 -0.87 12.73
CA THR A 183 -8.83 0.47 12.62
C THR A 183 -10.22 0.43 11.98
N HIS A 184 -11.24 0.10 12.78
CA HIS A 184 -12.62 0.14 12.30
C HIS A 184 -13.10 1.59 12.13
N THR A 185 -13.58 1.93 10.94
CA THR A 185 -14.31 3.19 10.69
C THR A 185 -15.74 3.12 11.17
N GLU A 186 -16.36 1.93 11.11
CA GLU A 186 -17.71 1.65 11.54
C GLU A 186 -17.68 0.41 12.45
N LYS A 187 -18.09 0.58 13.71
CA LYS A 187 -18.10 -0.50 14.71
C LYS A 187 -19.53 -0.98 14.91
N ILE A 188 -19.83 -2.17 14.40
CA ILE A 188 -21.13 -2.82 14.58
C ILE A 188 -20.93 -3.99 15.54
N ASN A 189 -21.72 -4.09 16.59
CA ASN A 189 -21.66 -5.17 17.59
C ASN A 189 -20.19 -5.47 17.97
N LEU A 190 -19.47 -4.46 18.54
CA LEU A 190 -18.07 -4.62 18.91
C LEU A 190 -17.90 -5.68 20.00
N MET A 191 -17.35 -6.83 19.64
CA MET A 191 -17.20 -8.00 20.52
C MET A 191 -15.88 -8.02 21.28
N TYR A 192 -14.83 -7.48 20.67
CA TYR A 192 -13.48 -7.45 21.25
C TYR A 192 -12.71 -6.23 20.79
N LYS A 193 -11.90 -5.66 21.69
CA LYS A 193 -11.04 -4.54 21.39
C LYS A 193 -9.65 -4.77 21.99
N LEU A 194 -8.65 -4.70 21.13
CA LEU A 194 -7.23 -4.66 21.47
C LEU A 194 -6.58 -3.59 20.59
N ASP A 195 -6.62 -2.35 21.04
CA ASP A 195 -6.04 -1.23 20.27
C ASP A 195 -4.51 -1.16 20.39
N ALA A 196 -3.90 -0.20 19.68
CA ALA A 196 -2.45 -0.04 19.65
C ALA A 196 -1.84 0.19 21.04
N VAL A 197 -2.54 0.92 21.91
CA VAL A 197 -2.08 1.21 23.27
C VAL A 197 -2.17 -0.04 24.15
N ASP A 198 -3.28 -0.77 24.06
CA ASP A 198 -3.47 -2.02 24.80
C ASP A 198 -2.43 -3.07 24.37
N ALA A 199 -2.22 -3.21 23.05
CA ALA A 199 -1.26 -4.15 22.48
C ALA A 199 0.18 -3.82 22.90
N TYR A 200 0.54 -2.53 22.93
CA TYR A 200 1.85 -2.08 23.38
C TYR A 200 2.05 -2.33 24.88
N ASN A 201 1.07 -1.97 25.72
CA ASN A 201 1.14 -2.17 27.16
C ASN A 201 1.24 -3.67 27.54
N GLN A 202 0.65 -4.55 26.73
CA GLN A 202 0.75 -6.00 26.88
C GLN A 202 1.99 -6.61 26.22
N GLN A 203 2.87 -5.81 25.64
CA GLN A 203 4.09 -6.24 24.94
C GLN A 203 3.83 -7.21 23.76
N LEU A 204 2.67 -7.09 23.13
CA LEU A 204 2.28 -7.93 21.98
C LEU A 204 2.80 -7.37 20.65
N VAL A 205 3.13 -6.07 20.60
CA VAL A 205 3.62 -5.39 19.41
C VAL A 205 4.91 -4.65 19.70
N LYS A 206 5.71 -4.42 18.65
CA LYS A 206 6.93 -3.63 18.71
C LYS A 206 6.58 -2.15 18.91
N GLN A 207 7.45 -1.41 19.59
CA GLN A 207 7.37 0.04 19.66
C GLN A 207 7.54 0.64 18.26
N ILE A 208 6.65 1.57 17.91
CA ILE A 208 6.78 2.38 16.70
C ILE A 208 7.46 3.69 17.08
N GLU A 209 8.63 3.93 16.52
CA GLU A 209 9.35 5.18 16.65
C GLU A 209 9.23 5.95 15.33
N VAL A 210 8.72 7.19 15.40
CA VAL A 210 8.53 8.04 14.21
C VAL A 210 9.57 9.16 14.26
N ALA A 211 10.49 9.15 13.31
CA ALA A 211 11.38 10.27 13.05
C ALA A 211 10.78 11.16 11.97
N SER A 212 10.58 12.43 12.29
CA SER A 212 10.13 13.44 11.32
C SER A 212 11.27 14.39 10.97
N VAL A 213 11.31 14.81 9.72
CA VAL A 213 12.21 15.87 9.26
C VAL A 213 11.44 17.19 9.34
N MET A 214 11.89 18.07 10.20
CA MET A 214 11.43 19.46 10.21
C MET A 214 12.57 20.35 9.72
N VAL A 215 12.27 21.27 8.83
CA VAL A 215 13.21 22.27 8.36
C VAL A 215 13.05 23.48 9.24
N ASP A 216 14.04 23.78 10.08
CA ASP A 216 14.07 25.00 10.87
C ASP A 216 14.00 26.22 9.94
N GLY A 217 12.98 27.06 10.15
CA GLY A 217 12.72 28.25 9.33
C GLY A 217 11.71 28.07 8.19
N ALA A 218 11.31 26.84 7.82
CA ALA A 218 10.26 26.62 6.82
C ALA A 218 8.83 26.72 7.40
N ALA A 219 8.69 26.70 8.71
CA ALA A 219 7.41 26.87 9.40
C ALA A 219 6.98 28.34 9.54
N SER A 220 7.80 29.29 9.18
CA SER A 220 7.50 30.70 9.26
C SER A 220 7.68 31.39 7.90
N SER A 221 6.61 31.54 7.17
CA SER A 221 6.37 32.64 6.23
C SER A 221 6.99 32.62 4.83
N GLY A 222 7.53 31.56 4.32
CA GLY A 222 8.00 31.56 2.93
C GLY A 222 6.88 31.23 1.92
N ALA A 223 6.46 32.20 1.13
CA ALA A 223 5.60 31.94 -0.02
C ALA A 223 6.34 31.02 -1.01
N TYR A 224 5.80 29.83 -1.30
CA TYR A 224 6.31 28.99 -2.37
C TYR A 224 5.85 29.49 -3.72
N ILE A 225 6.80 29.85 -4.58
CA ILE A 225 6.52 30.30 -5.95
C ILE A 225 7.53 29.64 -6.89
N LYS A 226 7.07 28.83 -7.86
CA LYS A 226 7.90 28.26 -8.92
C LYS A 226 7.44 28.78 -10.27
N LEU A 227 8.34 29.32 -11.06
CA LEU A 227 8.03 29.72 -12.43
C LEU A 227 8.08 28.49 -13.36
N VAL A 228 6.91 28.09 -13.88
CA VAL A 228 6.74 26.87 -14.67
C VAL A 228 6.88 27.16 -16.17
N SER A 229 6.25 28.23 -16.65
CA SER A 229 6.33 28.62 -18.07
C SER A 229 5.98 30.11 -18.26
N LEU A 230 6.48 30.67 -19.36
CA LEU A 230 6.21 32.03 -19.81
C LEU A 230 5.47 31.98 -21.16
N GLN A 231 4.54 32.88 -21.39
CA GLN A 231 3.74 32.94 -22.61
C GLN A 231 3.64 34.39 -23.14
N ASN A 232 3.73 34.53 -24.44
CA ASN A 232 3.57 35.82 -25.14
C ASN A 232 2.43 35.76 -26.21
N ARG A 233 1.66 34.67 -26.27
CA ARG A 233 0.51 34.53 -27.17
C ARG A 233 -0.74 35.07 -26.45
N ASN A 234 -1.37 36.09 -26.99
CA ASN A 234 -2.53 36.80 -26.39
C ASN A 234 -2.21 37.68 -25.15
N GLY A 235 -1.02 38.26 -25.10
CA GLY A 235 -0.52 39.05 -23.98
C GLY A 235 0.49 38.28 -23.12
N ILE A 236 1.33 39.04 -22.41
CA ILE A 236 2.38 38.47 -21.56
C ILE A 236 1.73 37.88 -20.33
N SER A 237 1.98 36.59 -20.07
CA SER A 237 1.57 35.88 -18.84
C SER A 237 2.60 34.83 -18.42
N ALA A 238 2.58 34.46 -17.16
CA ALA A 238 3.40 33.40 -16.59
C ALA A 238 2.53 32.34 -15.91
N LYS A 239 2.90 31.07 -16.04
CA LYS A 239 2.34 30.02 -15.19
C LYS A 239 3.28 29.80 -14.03
N VAL A 240 2.75 29.95 -12.83
CA VAL A 240 3.47 29.69 -11.58
C VAL A 240 2.77 28.61 -10.78
N GLU A 241 3.57 27.74 -10.18
CA GLU A 241 3.08 26.82 -9.16
C GLU A 241 3.18 27.49 -7.80
N ILE A 242 2.05 27.62 -7.12
CA ILE A 242 1.89 28.30 -5.83
C ILE A 242 0.98 27.50 -4.92
N GLU A 243 1.06 27.74 -3.62
CA GLU A 243 0.12 27.18 -2.66
C GLU A 243 -1.15 28.05 -2.61
N VAL A 244 -2.31 27.41 -2.70
CA VAL A 244 -3.62 28.08 -2.58
C VAL A 244 -4.43 27.44 -1.45
N LYS A 245 -5.26 28.25 -0.78
CA LYS A 245 -6.14 27.76 0.27
C LYS A 245 -7.30 26.97 -0.34
N ALA A 246 -7.34 25.66 -0.07
CA ALA A 246 -8.43 24.79 -0.50
C ALA A 246 -9.70 25.02 0.35
N ARG A 247 -10.83 24.44 -0.08
CA ARG A 247 -12.13 24.59 0.62
C ARG A 247 -12.12 23.99 2.04
N ASP A 248 -11.27 23.03 2.29
CA ASP A 248 -11.07 22.41 3.61
C ASP A 248 -10.12 23.21 4.53
N GLY A 249 -9.67 24.40 4.08
CA GLY A 249 -8.77 25.29 4.82
C GLY A 249 -7.29 24.95 4.70
N LYS A 250 -6.91 23.82 4.11
CA LYS A 250 -5.52 23.41 3.90
C LYS A 250 -4.88 24.11 2.71
N ALA A 251 -3.57 24.29 2.75
CA ALA A 251 -2.81 24.73 1.60
C ALA A 251 -2.61 23.57 0.61
N LYS A 252 -2.83 23.84 -0.69
CA LYS A 252 -2.62 22.90 -1.79
C LYS A 252 -1.83 23.59 -2.90
N ARG A 253 -0.83 22.89 -3.47
CA ARG A 253 -0.10 23.40 -4.64
C ARG A 253 -0.94 23.30 -5.90
N GLU A 254 -1.06 24.40 -6.62
CA GLU A 254 -1.75 24.51 -7.90
C GLU A 254 -0.98 25.41 -8.85
N THR A 255 -1.02 25.06 -10.14
CA THR A 255 -0.48 25.93 -11.18
C THR A 255 -1.53 26.98 -11.55
N LYS A 256 -1.16 28.26 -11.42
CA LYS A 256 -2.01 29.41 -11.78
C LYS A 256 -1.34 30.23 -12.87
N GLU A 257 -2.16 30.74 -13.77
CA GLU A 257 -1.72 31.75 -14.74
C GLU A 257 -1.81 33.14 -14.08
N ILE A 258 -0.71 33.89 -14.14
CA ILE A 258 -0.58 35.22 -13.57
C ILE A 258 -0.11 36.20 -14.64
N LYS A 259 -0.46 37.45 -14.47
CA LYS A 259 -0.10 38.58 -15.36
C LYS A 259 0.55 39.70 -14.55
N GLN A 260 1.08 40.69 -15.24
CA GLN A 260 1.56 41.92 -14.60
C GLN A 260 0.47 42.49 -13.67
N ASN A 261 0.86 43.04 -12.52
CA ASN A 261 -0.01 43.56 -11.47
C ASN A 261 -0.89 42.50 -10.74
N THR A 262 -0.63 41.20 -10.90
CA THR A 262 -1.33 40.17 -10.13
C THR A 262 -0.86 40.20 -8.67
N ASP A 263 -1.81 40.29 -7.75
CA ASP A 263 -1.60 40.14 -6.31
C ASP A 263 -1.73 38.66 -5.89
N LEU A 264 -0.63 38.04 -5.50
CA LEU A 264 -0.64 36.63 -5.12
C LEU A 264 -1.41 36.37 -3.81
N LEU A 265 -1.57 37.34 -2.92
CA LEU A 265 -2.43 37.21 -1.74
C LEU A 265 -3.89 36.97 -2.14
N GLN A 266 -4.38 37.71 -3.15
CA GLN A 266 -5.76 37.54 -3.62
C GLN A 266 -5.97 36.20 -4.33
N VAL A 267 -4.96 35.74 -5.07
CA VAL A 267 -5.00 34.47 -5.81
C VAL A 267 -4.97 33.28 -4.84
N THR A 268 -4.09 33.34 -3.85
CA THR A 268 -3.81 32.20 -2.94
C THR A 268 -4.69 32.18 -1.71
N LYS A 269 -5.14 33.35 -1.24
CA LYS A 269 -5.82 33.58 0.05
C LYS A 269 -4.99 33.14 1.27
N LEU A 270 -3.66 33.16 1.14
CA LEU A 270 -2.70 32.76 2.16
C LEU A 270 -1.82 33.96 2.54
N PRO A 271 -1.72 34.31 3.85
CA PRO A 271 -1.01 35.52 4.31
C PRO A 271 0.46 35.59 3.91
N GLN A 272 1.13 34.44 3.72
CA GLN A 272 2.54 34.41 3.31
C GLN A 272 2.83 34.99 1.93
N TYR A 273 1.80 35.26 1.11
CA TYR A 273 1.95 35.88 -0.22
C TYR A 273 1.67 37.38 -0.21
N ALA A 274 1.50 38.03 0.95
CA ALA A 274 1.11 39.45 1.06
C ALA A 274 2.08 40.40 0.35
N ASP A 275 3.37 40.08 0.31
CA ASP A 275 4.40 40.94 -0.28
C ASP A 275 4.72 40.58 -1.74
N TYR A 276 3.97 39.65 -2.34
CA TYR A 276 4.22 39.18 -3.69
C TYR A 276 3.20 39.75 -4.69
N PHE A 277 3.55 40.91 -5.24
CA PHE A 277 2.85 41.57 -6.33
C PHE A 277 3.67 41.48 -7.60
N VAL A 278 3.11 40.96 -8.69
CA VAL A 278 3.85 40.80 -9.96
C VAL A 278 4.15 42.20 -10.54
N LYS A 279 5.42 42.58 -10.52
CA LYS A 279 5.88 43.87 -11.06
C LYS A 279 5.97 43.78 -12.58
N ASP A 280 6.70 42.79 -13.10
CA ASP A 280 6.83 42.55 -14.52
C ASP A 280 7.17 41.08 -14.84
N ILE A 281 6.97 40.70 -16.12
CA ILE A 281 7.24 39.36 -16.65
C ILE A 281 8.11 39.52 -17.90
N TYR A 282 9.36 39.07 -17.80
CA TYR A 282 10.37 39.19 -18.83
C TYR A 282 10.50 37.89 -19.60
N VAL A 283 9.77 37.75 -20.73
CA VAL A 283 9.73 36.52 -21.51
C VAL A 283 11.06 36.19 -22.17
N ASP A 284 11.74 37.22 -22.70
CA ASP A 284 13.01 37.05 -23.44
C ASP A 284 14.19 36.75 -22.49
N GLN A 285 14.12 37.21 -21.22
CA GLN A 285 15.13 36.95 -20.20
C GLN A 285 14.74 35.79 -19.28
N GLU A 286 13.60 35.18 -19.54
CA GLU A 286 13.10 34.00 -18.85
C GLU A 286 12.94 34.15 -17.31
N TYR A 287 12.46 35.30 -16.82
CA TYR A 287 12.19 35.51 -15.41
C TYR A 287 10.95 36.36 -15.14
N ILE A 288 10.48 36.32 -13.89
CA ILE A 288 9.42 37.17 -13.35
C ILE A 288 9.98 37.99 -12.20
N GLU A 289 9.58 39.25 -12.08
CA GLU A 289 9.96 40.19 -11.02
C GLU A 289 8.75 40.56 -10.16
N PHE A 290 8.92 40.54 -8.85
CA PHE A 290 7.94 41.01 -7.88
C PHE A 290 8.30 42.37 -7.28
N THR A 291 7.30 43.09 -6.78
CA THR A 291 7.50 44.45 -6.22
C THR A 291 8.39 44.47 -4.98
N ASN A 292 8.52 43.35 -4.27
CA ASN A 292 9.44 43.21 -3.14
C ASN A 292 10.91 42.99 -3.56
N GLY A 293 11.21 43.06 -4.86
CA GLY A 293 12.54 42.84 -5.40
C GLY A 293 12.93 41.38 -5.66
N THR A 294 12.02 40.46 -5.42
CA THR A 294 12.26 39.04 -5.73
C THR A 294 12.19 38.78 -7.23
N GLU A 295 13.20 38.12 -7.77
CA GLU A 295 13.23 37.63 -9.14
C GLU A 295 13.24 36.10 -9.15
N ILE A 296 12.46 35.46 -10.05
CA ILE A 296 12.39 34.01 -10.22
C ILE A 296 12.60 33.67 -11.69
N SER A 297 13.67 32.96 -12.01
CA SER A 297 13.95 32.48 -13.35
C SER A 297 13.10 31.26 -13.72
N LEU A 298 12.91 31.04 -15.02
CA LEU A 298 12.15 29.89 -15.54
C LEU A 298 12.72 28.55 -15.00
N GLY A 299 11.83 27.73 -14.48
CA GLY A 299 12.17 26.44 -13.85
C GLY A 299 12.62 26.54 -12.39
N HIS A 300 12.93 27.74 -11.88
CA HIS A 300 13.36 27.96 -10.49
C HIS A 300 12.19 28.28 -9.55
N SER A 301 12.42 28.09 -8.25
CA SER A 301 11.45 28.37 -7.19
C SER A 301 12.09 29.11 -6.04
N ILE A 302 11.25 29.86 -5.31
CA ILE A 302 11.58 30.44 -4.01
C ILE A 302 10.64 29.85 -2.94
N GLY A 303 11.03 29.95 -1.68
CA GLY A 303 10.22 29.45 -0.56
C GLY A 303 10.06 27.93 -0.53
N ALA A 304 10.61 27.23 -1.50
CA ALA A 304 10.74 25.79 -1.43
C ALA A 304 12.00 25.45 -0.63
N VAL A 305 11.82 24.73 0.43
CA VAL A 305 12.86 23.75 0.75
C VAL A 305 12.90 22.83 -0.46
N ASP A 306 14.08 22.67 -1.06
CA ASP A 306 14.25 21.77 -2.18
C ASP A 306 13.72 20.39 -1.79
N ASP A 307 12.61 19.98 -2.41
CA ASP A 307 11.89 18.74 -2.07
C ASP A 307 12.84 17.56 -2.18
N LEU A 308 13.79 17.63 -3.13
CA LEU A 308 14.83 16.64 -3.34
C LEU A 308 15.85 16.65 -2.18
N MET A 309 16.12 17.80 -1.57
CA MET A 309 17.00 17.91 -0.40
C MET A 309 16.35 17.28 0.84
N ILE A 310 15.05 17.47 1.03
CA ILE A 310 14.29 16.79 2.08
C ILE A 310 14.34 15.27 1.86
N LYS A 311 14.10 14.82 0.61
CA LYS A 311 14.16 13.41 0.25
C LYS A 311 15.56 12.83 0.48
N ARG A 312 16.61 13.55 0.12
CA ARG A 312 17.99 13.16 0.41
C ARG A 312 18.23 12.96 1.91
N TYR A 313 17.74 13.88 2.73
CA TYR A 313 17.88 13.77 4.18
C TYR A 313 17.09 12.58 4.74
N GLN A 314 15.85 12.37 4.28
CA GLN A 314 15.03 11.23 4.67
C GLN A 314 15.66 9.89 4.29
N ILE A 315 16.18 9.79 3.06
CA ILE A 315 16.88 8.59 2.57
C ILE A 315 18.13 8.34 3.42
N ARG A 316 18.95 9.38 3.64
CA ARG A 316 20.15 9.28 4.49
C ARG A 316 19.82 8.81 5.91
N LYS A 317 18.80 9.42 6.53
CA LYS A 317 18.40 9.06 7.90
C LYS A 317 17.91 7.61 7.98
N THR A 318 17.14 7.15 6.98
CA THR A 318 16.70 5.76 6.91
C THR A 318 17.88 4.79 6.77
N ILE A 319 18.92 5.15 6.00
CA ILE A 319 20.14 4.33 5.88
C ILE A 319 20.88 4.30 7.23
N GLU A 320 21.02 5.44 7.93
CA GLU A 320 21.65 5.50 9.25
C GLU A 320 20.95 4.59 10.26
N GLU A 321 19.62 4.67 10.36
CA GLU A 321 18.83 3.83 11.26
C GLU A 321 18.92 2.34 10.90
N HIS A 322 18.95 2.02 9.61
CA HIS A 322 19.18 0.65 9.15
C HIS A 322 20.53 0.11 9.61
N LEU A 323 21.60 0.85 9.33
CA LEU A 323 22.96 0.46 9.70
C LEU A 323 23.12 0.33 11.23
N ASP A 324 22.52 1.23 12.01
CA ASP A 324 22.53 1.15 13.48
C ASP A 324 21.80 -0.10 13.98
N LYS A 325 20.73 -0.48 13.33
CA LYS A 325 20.02 -1.74 13.63
C LYS A 325 20.85 -2.96 13.24
N GLU A 326 21.54 -2.95 12.11
CA GLU A 326 22.42 -4.04 11.70
C GLU A 326 23.58 -4.26 12.65
N VAL A 327 24.26 -3.19 13.12
CA VAL A 327 25.30 -3.30 14.15
C VAL A 327 24.80 -4.05 15.38
N ARG A 328 23.54 -3.82 15.76
CA ARG A 328 22.92 -4.40 16.95
C ARG A 328 22.36 -5.81 16.75
N LEU A 329 21.80 -6.10 15.56
CA LEU A 329 20.99 -7.29 15.33
C LEU A 329 21.69 -8.38 14.51
N ASN A 330 22.59 -8.02 13.57
CA ASN A 330 23.34 -9.01 12.80
C ASN A 330 24.14 -10.00 13.66
N PRO A 331 24.80 -9.57 14.76
CA PRO A 331 25.48 -10.50 15.67
C PRO A 331 24.56 -11.51 16.35
N LYS A 332 23.24 -11.23 16.36
CA LYS A 332 22.19 -12.12 16.89
C LYS A 332 21.58 -13.01 15.85
N GLY A 333 22.11 -13.02 14.61
CA GLY A 333 21.54 -13.78 13.49
C GLY A 333 20.26 -13.20 12.91
N ILE A 334 19.95 -11.92 13.18
CA ILE A 334 18.75 -11.25 12.69
C ILE A 334 19.14 -10.28 11.57
N LYS A 335 18.66 -10.55 10.37
CA LYS A 335 18.83 -9.68 9.21
C LYS A 335 17.87 -8.50 9.27
N VAL A 336 18.37 -7.31 8.98
CA VAL A 336 17.57 -6.08 8.89
C VAL A 336 17.16 -5.85 7.43
N LEU A 337 15.88 -5.49 7.21
CA LEU A 337 15.36 -5.02 5.93
C LEU A 337 14.73 -3.64 6.13
N SER A 338 14.93 -2.73 5.19
CA SER A 338 14.28 -1.42 5.17
C SER A 338 13.44 -1.26 3.91
N LEU A 339 12.24 -0.70 4.09
CA LEU A 339 11.28 -0.47 3.02
C LEU A 339 11.08 1.03 2.80
N PHE A 340 11.28 1.47 1.57
CA PHE A 340 10.95 2.82 1.12
C PHE A 340 9.65 2.81 0.34
N PHE A 341 8.66 3.56 0.80
CA PHE A 341 7.49 3.89 -0.01
C PHE A 341 7.76 5.17 -0.78
N ILE A 342 7.70 5.08 -2.11
CA ILE A 342 7.94 6.20 -3.00
C ILE A 342 6.66 6.67 -3.68
N ASP A 343 6.64 7.91 -4.08
CA ASP A 343 5.52 8.59 -4.73
C ASP A 343 5.32 8.15 -6.18
N THR A 344 6.40 7.99 -6.95
CA THR A 344 6.35 7.48 -8.33
C THR A 344 7.53 6.58 -8.65
N VAL A 345 7.31 5.58 -9.52
CA VAL A 345 8.35 4.62 -9.93
C VAL A 345 9.52 5.30 -10.64
N LYS A 346 9.26 6.37 -11.40
CA LYS A 346 10.29 7.11 -12.15
C LYS A 346 11.37 7.73 -11.26
N HIS A 347 11.08 8.05 -9.99
CA HIS A 347 12.10 8.53 -9.05
C HIS A 347 13.09 7.44 -8.60
N TYR A 348 12.72 6.19 -8.79
CA TYR A 348 13.65 5.08 -8.53
C TYR A 348 14.27 4.53 -9.82
N ARG A 349 13.48 4.40 -10.90
CA ARG A 349 13.88 3.75 -12.15
C ARG A 349 13.30 4.48 -13.35
N VAL A 350 14.15 4.82 -14.30
CA VAL A 350 13.81 5.40 -15.60
C VAL A 350 14.34 4.52 -16.72
N TYR A 351 13.86 4.73 -17.93
CA TYR A 351 14.31 4.02 -19.12
C TYR A 351 14.75 5.02 -20.17
N ASP A 352 15.89 4.76 -20.82
CA ASP A 352 16.34 5.55 -21.95
C ASP A 352 15.56 5.21 -23.24
N ASP A 353 15.87 5.91 -24.34
CA ASP A 353 15.21 5.73 -25.64
C ASP A 353 15.45 4.33 -26.24
N GLU A 354 16.47 3.62 -25.79
CA GLU A 354 16.81 2.26 -26.18
C GLU A 354 16.14 1.20 -25.30
N GLY A 355 15.47 1.63 -24.21
CA GLY A 355 14.80 0.74 -23.24
C GLY A 355 15.73 0.23 -22.14
N ASN A 356 16.97 0.73 -22.04
CA ASN A 356 17.86 0.36 -20.95
C ASN A 356 17.46 1.03 -19.65
N GLN A 357 17.52 0.28 -18.56
CA GLN A 357 17.20 0.75 -17.23
C GLN A 357 18.29 1.69 -16.71
N GLN A 358 17.86 2.83 -16.16
CA GLN A 358 18.70 3.83 -15.50
C GLN A 358 18.16 4.11 -14.09
N ASN A 359 19.03 4.54 -13.18
CA ASN A 359 18.61 4.98 -11.85
C ASN A 359 17.84 6.31 -11.95
N GLY A 360 16.71 6.38 -11.25
CA GLY A 360 16.05 7.65 -10.97
C GLY A 360 16.71 8.40 -9.81
N ASP A 361 16.19 9.58 -9.50
CA ASP A 361 16.77 10.48 -8.50
C ASP A 361 16.92 9.83 -7.11
N TYR A 362 15.92 9.09 -6.65
CA TYR A 362 15.98 8.46 -5.32
C TYR A 362 16.97 7.30 -5.26
N ALA A 363 17.09 6.51 -6.32
CA ALA A 363 18.09 5.44 -6.39
C ALA A 363 19.50 6.03 -6.41
N THR A 364 19.72 7.10 -7.18
CA THR A 364 21.02 7.81 -7.24
C THR A 364 21.37 8.40 -5.88
N ILE A 365 20.44 9.11 -5.23
CA ILE A 365 20.64 9.68 -3.89
C ILE A 365 20.94 8.57 -2.88
N PHE A 366 20.18 7.46 -2.94
CA PHE A 366 20.41 6.33 -2.05
C PHE A 366 21.84 5.79 -2.16
N GLU A 367 22.29 5.51 -3.38
CA GLU A 367 23.66 5.00 -3.61
C GLU A 367 24.75 5.97 -3.13
N GLU A 368 24.58 7.28 -3.40
CA GLU A 368 25.50 8.30 -2.93
C GLU A 368 25.57 8.37 -1.41
N GLU A 369 24.43 8.45 -0.73
CA GLU A 369 24.39 8.57 0.73
C GLU A 369 24.85 7.27 1.41
N TYR A 370 24.49 6.11 0.87
CA TYR A 370 24.97 4.83 1.37
C TYR A 370 26.49 4.72 1.29
N LYS A 371 27.11 5.03 0.12
CA LYS A 371 28.57 5.04 -0.07
C LYS A 371 29.31 5.99 0.90
N LYS A 372 28.67 7.12 1.24
CA LYS A 372 29.25 8.06 2.24
C LYS A 372 29.18 7.48 3.65
N LEU A 373 28.05 6.90 4.03
CA LEU A 373 27.81 6.43 5.39
C LEU A 373 28.66 5.21 5.76
N ILE A 374 28.78 4.22 4.87
CA ILE A 374 29.58 3.02 5.15
C ILE A 374 31.08 3.30 5.30
N LYS A 375 31.58 4.42 4.74
CA LYS A 375 32.98 4.87 4.95
C LYS A 375 33.20 5.48 6.32
N SER A 376 32.13 5.75 7.09
CA SER A 376 32.29 6.29 8.44
C SER A 376 32.86 5.24 9.41
N ARG A 377 33.69 5.70 10.37
CA ARG A 377 34.26 4.80 11.38
C ARG A 377 33.24 4.00 12.17
N LYS A 378 32.04 4.55 12.34
CA LYS A 378 30.95 3.93 13.08
C LYS A 378 30.51 2.59 12.46
N TYR A 379 30.57 2.46 11.14
CA TYR A 379 30.05 1.29 10.42
C TYR A 379 31.14 0.39 9.82
N GLN A 380 32.43 0.73 10.01
CA GLN A 380 33.54 -0.07 9.48
C GLN A 380 33.52 -1.52 9.94
N SER A 381 33.04 -1.79 11.16
CA SER A 381 32.95 -3.16 11.69
C SER A 381 32.02 -4.06 10.91
N ILE A 382 31.03 -3.50 10.22
CA ILE A 382 30.08 -4.28 9.37
C ILE A 382 30.70 -4.56 7.99
N PHE A 383 31.64 -3.72 7.52
CA PHE A 383 32.10 -3.68 6.14
C PHE A 383 33.59 -3.93 5.94
N ASN A 384 34.24 -4.56 6.91
CA ASN A 384 35.71 -4.78 6.87
C ASN A 384 36.21 -5.56 5.62
N GLU A 385 35.31 -6.20 4.84
CA GLU A 385 35.65 -7.03 3.69
C GLU A 385 35.17 -6.50 2.35
N ILE A 386 34.59 -5.29 2.26
CA ILE A 386 34.04 -4.79 0.99
C ILE A 386 35.17 -4.36 0.06
N LYS A 387 35.46 -5.19 -0.94
CA LYS A 387 36.51 -4.95 -1.94
C LYS A 387 36.05 -4.08 -3.13
N ASP A 388 34.75 -4.09 -3.44
CA ASP A 388 34.18 -3.33 -4.57
C ASP A 388 32.84 -2.71 -4.17
N LEU A 389 32.90 -1.45 -3.72
CA LEU A 389 31.75 -0.68 -3.25
C LEU A 389 30.73 -0.39 -4.34
N ASP A 390 31.13 -0.25 -5.60
CA ASP A 390 30.25 0.18 -6.67
C ASP A 390 29.38 -0.98 -7.18
N SER A 391 29.94 -2.17 -7.34
CA SER A 391 29.18 -3.34 -7.74
C SER A 391 28.29 -3.89 -6.62
N GLU A 392 28.63 -3.64 -5.36
CA GLU A 392 27.86 -4.12 -4.23
C GLU A 392 26.67 -3.23 -3.89
N VAL A 393 26.78 -1.89 -4.05
CA VAL A 393 25.67 -0.97 -3.75
C VAL A 393 24.46 -1.24 -4.63
N SER A 394 24.64 -1.55 -5.90
CA SER A 394 23.52 -1.90 -6.80
C SER A 394 22.82 -3.23 -6.43
N GLN A 395 23.46 -4.10 -5.65
CA GLN A 395 22.91 -5.39 -5.22
C GLN A 395 22.16 -5.33 -3.89
N ILE A 396 22.40 -4.28 -3.07
CA ILE A 396 21.79 -4.16 -1.74
C ILE A 396 20.40 -3.52 -1.75
N HIS A 397 19.99 -2.92 -2.85
CA HIS A 397 18.65 -2.34 -3.00
C HIS A 397 17.99 -2.80 -4.30
N ASN A 398 16.67 -2.89 -4.28
CA ASN A 398 15.89 -3.16 -5.48
C ASN A 398 14.51 -2.53 -5.38
N GLY A 399 13.92 -2.25 -6.54
CA GLY A 399 12.55 -1.75 -6.66
C GLY A 399 11.59 -2.87 -7.02
N TYR A 400 10.51 -2.98 -6.23
CA TYR A 400 9.42 -3.91 -6.47
C TYR A 400 8.18 -3.15 -6.92
N PHE A 401 7.96 -3.15 -8.23
CA PHE A 401 6.90 -2.40 -8.91
C PHE A 401 6.19 -3.29 -9.90
N SER A 402 4.93 -2.96 -10.19
CA SER A 402 4.15 -3.65 -11.21
C SER A 402 4.76 -3.44 -12.60
N ILE A 403 4.71 -4.48 -13.43
CA ILE A 403 5.28 -4.49 -14.78
C ILE A 403 4.21 -4.15 -15.81
N ASP A 404 4.46 -3.19 -16.70
CA ASP A 404 3.63 -2.93 -17.85
C ASP A 404 4.05 -3.78 -19.05
N LYS A 405 3.32 -4.87 -19.30
CA LYS A 405 3.55 -5.77 -20.45
C LYS A 405 3.06 -5.17 -21.78
N GLN A 406 2.44 -4.01 -21.79
CA GLN A 406 1.76 -3.43 -22.96
C GLN A 406 2.12 -1.97 -23.28
N SER A 407 3.30 -1.49 -22.96
CA SER A 407 3.67 -0.17 -23.46
C SER A 407 3.85 -0.27 -24.99
N LYS A 408 2.83 0.16 -25.71
CA LYS A 408 2.88 0.39 -27.14
C LYS A 408 3.74 1.63 -27.39
N VAL A 409 5.03 1.47 -27.45
CA VAL A 409 5.86 2.44 -28.16
C VAL A 409 5.62 2.18 -29.65
N SER A 410 5.04 3.17 -30.31
CA SER A 410 4.71 3.13 -31.73
C SER A 410 5.92 2.66 -32.55
N ASN A 411 5.71 1.59 -33.33
CA ASN A 411 6.54 1.15 -34.47
C ASN A 411 7.82 0.36 -34.24
N LYS A 412 8.10 -0.27 -33.09
CA LYS A 412 9.19 -1.28 -33.03
C LYS A 412 8.70 -2.62 -32.49
N LYS A 413 9.20 -3.70 -33.11
CA LYS A 413 8.84 -5.11 -32.84
C LYS A 413 9.37 -5.68 -31.51
N ASP A 414 10.08 -4.89 -30.72
CA ASP A 414 10.68 -5.34 -29.46
C ASP A 414 9.76 -4.98 -28.29
N LYS A 415 9.31 -6.00 -27.58
CA LYS A 415 8.50 -5.88 -26.37
C LYS A 415 9.43 -5.65 -25.19
N PHE A 416 9.58 -4.37 -24.77
CA PHE A 416 10.23 -4.07 -23.52
C PHE A 416 9.21 -4.15 -22.35
N GLU A 417 9.63 -4.71 -21.22
CA GLU A 417 8.85 -4.71 -19.99
C GLU A 417 9.22 -3.46 -19.17
N TYR A 418 8.25 -2.56 -18.96
CA TYR A 418 8.45 -1.34 -18.17
C TYR A 418 7.70 -1.43 -16.85
N PHE A 419 8.31 -0.94 -15.77
CA PHE A 419 7.62 -0.74 -14.51
C PHE A 419 6.80 0.54 -14.54
N LYS A 420 5.61 0.49 -13.95
CA LYS A 420 4.69 1.63 -13.89
C LYS A 420 4.08 1.85 -12.51
N ASP A 421 3.54 3.04 -12.33
CA ASP A 421 2.72 3.37 -11.17
C ASP A 421 1.36 2.65 -11.29
N THR A 422 0.95 1.94 -10.21
CA THR A 422 -0.33 1.24 -10.13
C THR A 422 -1.02 1.54 -8.80
N SER A 423 -2.31 1.23 -8.73
CA SER A 423 -3.12 1.44 -7.53
C SER A 423 -3.04 0.32 -6.49
N GLY A 424 -2.30 -0.77 -6.77
CA GLY A 424 -2.24 -1.96 -5.91
C GLY A 424 -3.38 -2.96 -6.12
N SER A 425 -4.27 -2.72 -7.11
CA SER A 425 -5.48 -3.52 -7.33
C SER A 425 -5.62 -4.14 -8.72
N VAL A 426 -4.58 -4.08 -9.55
CA VAL A 426 -4.61 -4.58 -10.92
C VAL A 426 -3.84 -5.89 -11.08
N LYS A 427 -4.19 -6.68 -12.12
CA LYS A 427 -3.55 -7.97 -12.42
C LYS A 427 -2.02 -7.87 -12.61
N ALA A 428 -1.49 -6.71 -13.02
CA ALA A 428 -0.06 -6.46 -13.11
C ALA A 428 0.65 -6.45 -11.74
N ASP A 429 -0.09 -6.17 -10.66
CA ASP A 429 0.43 -6.24 -9.30
C ASP A 429 0.66 -7.68 -8.84
N GLU A 430 -0.10 -8.64 -9.39
CA GLU A 430 -0.05 -10.06 -9.04
C GLU A 430 1.32 -10.69 -9.30
N ASP A 431 1.94 -10.37 -10.45
CA ASP A 431 3.26 -10.87 -10.82
C ASP A 431 4.36 -10.33 -9.86
N THR A 432 4.28 -9.05 -9.49
CA THR A 432 5.23 -8.40 -8.58
C THR A 432 5.09 -8.94 -7.15
N TYR A 433 3.87 -9.14 -6.70
CA TYR A 433 3.59 -9.75 -5.40
C TYR A 433 4.08 -11.18 -5.30
N SER A 434 3.87 -11.97 -6.34
CA SER A 434 4.37 -13.34 -6.38
C SER A 434 5.87 -13.41 -6.17
N LEU A 435 6.62 -12.47 -6.73
CA LEU A 435 8.07 -12.37 -6.56
C LEU A 435 8.46 -12.06 -5.11
N ILE A 436 7.85 -11.03 -4.51
CA ILE A 436 8.14 -10.61 -3.13
C ILE A 436 7.71 -11.69 -2.12
N MET A 437 6.57 -12.32 -2.33
CA MET A 437 6.02 -13.29 -1.38
C MET A 437 6.65 -14.67 -1.52
N LYS A 438 6.96 -15.11 -2.74
CA LYS A 438 7.65 -16.41 -2.96
C LYS A 438 9.09 -16.38 -2.46
N ASP A 439 9.78 -15.24 -2.63
CA ASP A 439 11.17 -15.08 -2.20
C ASP A 439 11.31 -14.48 -0.79
N LYS A 440 10.21 -14.36 -0.03
CA LYS A 440 10.21 -13.76 1.32
C LYS A 440 11.24 -14.41 2.25
N GLU A 441 11.30 -15.72 2.28
CA GLU A 441 12.27 -16.46 3.12
C GLU A 441 13.70 -16.26 2.64
N LYS A 442 13.93 -16.21 1.32
CA LYS A 442 15.23 -15.90 0.73
C LYS A 442 15.66 -14.46 1.02
N LEU A 443 14.72 -13.50 1.05
CA LEU A 443 15.01 -12.12 1.44
C LEU A 443 15.49 -12.01 2.89
N LEU A 444 14.99 -12.86 3.78
CA LEU A 444 15.37 -12.90 5.19
C LEU A 444 16.69 -13.64 5.44
N SER A 445 17.18 -14.42 4.46
CA SER A 445 18.47 -15.08 4.55
C SER A 445 19.63 -14.07 4.37
N PHE A 446 20.71 -14.27 5.11
CA PHE A 446 21.99 -13.55 4.91
C PHE A 446 22.66 -13.86 3.56
N ASP A 447 22.27 -14.95 2.88
CA ASP A 447 22.75 -15.27 1.52
C ASP A 447 22.29 -14.24 0.48
N SER A 448 21.15 -13.58 0.74
CA SER A 448 20.69 -12.46 -0.08
C SER A 448 21.38 -11.17 0.33
N LYS A 449 22.02 -10.49 -0.63
CA LYS A 449 22.64 -9.18 -0.40
C LYS A 449 21.60 -8.06 -0.28
N LEU A 450 20.36 -8.27 -0.71
CA LEU A 450 19.29 -7.28 -0.68
C LEU A 450 18.95 -6.90 0.77
N ARG A 451 18.95 -5.60 1.05
CA ARG A 451 18.72 -5.01 2.39
C ARG A 451 17.72 -3.87 2.36
N PHE A 452 17.56 -3.20 1.21
CA PHE A 452 16.65 -2.07 1.04
C PHE A 452 15.70 -2.34 -0.13
N ILE A 453 14.42 -2.12 0.11
CA ILE A 453 13.36 -2.37 -0.85
C ILE A 453 12.65 -1.05 -1.13
N PHE A 454 12.49 -0.72 -2.40
CA PHE A 454 11.69 0.41 -2.85
C PHE A 454 10.36 -0.09 -3.40
N SER A 455 9.26 0.48 -2.96
CA SER A 455 7.92 0.11 -3.41
C SER A 455 7.04 1.34 -3.60
N HIS A 456 6.14 1.31 -4.57
CA HIS A 456 5.15 2.36 -4.80
C HIS A 456 3.79 1.97 -4.20
N SER A 457 3.10 1.02 -4.80
CA SER A 457 1.76 0.58 -4.38
C SER A 457 1.74 -0.85 -3.85
N ALA A 458 2.74 -1.65 -4.25
CA ALA A 458 2.75 -3.08 -4.07
C ALA A 458 2.66 -3.56 -2.61
N LEU A 459 3.14 -2.78 -1.64
CA LEU A 459 3.16 -3.15 -0.23
C LEU A 459 2.38 -2.16 0.66
N LYS A 460 1.50 -1.34 0.07
CA LYS A 460 0.73 -0.31 0.80
C LYS A 460 -0.15 -0.86 1.92
N GLU A 461 -0.69 -2.05 1.74
CA GLU A 461 -1.60 -2.68 2.69
C GLU A 461 -0.88 -3.56 3.72
N GLY A 462 0.43 -3.40 3.81
CA GLY A 462 1.28 -4.10 4.74
C GLY A 462 2.04 -5.27 4.11
N TRP A 463 3.24 -5.43 4.59
CA TRP A 463 4.09 -6.57 4.32
C TRP A 463 4.32 -7.29 5.64
N ASP A 464 3.61 -8.38 5.84
CA ASP A 464 3.75 -9.20 7.04
C ASP A 464 5.10 -9.91 7.05
N ASN A 465 6.09 -9.20 7.56
CA ASN A 465 7.46 -9.67 7.71
C ASN A 465 7.80 -9.75 9.21
N PRO A 466 8.25 -10.87 9.72
CA PRO A 466 8.56 -11.06 11.13
C PRO A 466 9.77 -10.24 11.62
N ASN A 467 10.59 -9.69 10.75
CA ASN A 467 11.81 -8.93 11.11
C ASN A 467 11.64 -7.43 10.98
#